data_2917fa34afc69c8f5fe5b020ae09b9d4
#
_entry.id   2917fa34afc69c8f5fe5b020ae09b9d4
#
_cell.length_a   1.000
_cell.length_b   1.000
_cell.length_c   1.000
_cell.angle_alpha   90.00
_cell.angle_beta   90.00
_cell.angle_gamma   90.00
#
_symmetry.space_group_name_H-M   'P 1'
#
loop_
_entity.id
_entity.type
_entity.pdbx_description
1 polymer ?
#
loop_
_entity_poly.entity_id
_entity_poly.type
_entity_poly.pdbx_seq_one_letter_code
_entity_poly.pdbx_strand_id
1 'polypeptide(L)'
;MAGVSIWEDEKMSEHARWQGRYAVPDYIFGEEPNAFLAAQKHLLPTGGKALAVADGEARNGVWLAQQGLDVTSIDFSSNAQDKARALAKSRGVNITLECVDVHAWPYPENTFDVVVEIFTQFSTPEERTLKWDGMIRCLKPGGLLLLEGYTPKQLEYKTGGPKEIERLYTRSMLEKGFAKLARFEIKEYDTHMSEGAGHAGMAAVIDLIGYK
;
A
#
# COMPACT_ATOMS: atom_id res chain seq x y z
N MET A 1 -13.72 48.85 14.97
CA MET A 1 -14.37 47.51 15.16
C MET A 1 -13.60 46.53 14.34
N ALA A 2 -12.89 45.66 15.03
CA ALA A 2 -11.94 44.72 14.44
C ALA A 2 -12.68 43.56 13.77
N GLY A 3 -12.38 43.31 12.51
CA GLY A 3 -12.86 42.15 11.80
C GLY A 3 -12.28 40.87 12.42
N VAL A 4 -13.15 39.97 12.79
CA VAL A 4 -12.80 38.61 13.24
C VAL A 4 -12.23 37.86 12.06
N SER A 5 -10.93 37.56 12.13
CA SER A 5 -10.27 36.61 11.23
C SER A 5 -10.83 35.23 11.53
N ILE A 6 -11.61 34.71 10.62
CA ILE A 6 -12.04 33.32 10.61
C ILE A 6 -10.78 32.54 10.21
N TRP A 7 -10.23 31.78 11.15
CA TRP A 7 -9.21 30.77 10.86
C TRP A 7 -9.88 29.70 10.00
N GLU A 8 -9.67 29.75 8.69
CA GLU A 8 -9.88 28.60 7.83
C GLU A 8 -8.88 27.56 8.31
N ASP A 9 -9.38 26.45 8.90
CA ASP A 9 -8.61 25.24 9.11
C ASP A 9 -8.14 24.75 7.74
N GLU A 10 -6.91 25.12 7.34
CA GLU A 10 -6.27 24.58 6.14
C GLU A 10 -6.18 23.07 6.35
N LYS A 11 -7.02 22.35 5.65
CA LYS A 11 -7.03 20.88 5.67
C LYS A 11 -5.65 20.41 5.22
N MET A 12 -4.87 19.90 6.16
CA MET A 12 -3.50 19.42 5.91
C MET A 12 -3.50 18.43 4.74
N SER A 13 -2.63 18.61 3.76
CA SER A 13 -2.52 17.70 2.62
C SER A 13 -2.18 16.27 3.06
N GLU A 14 -2.59 15.26 2.31
CA GLU A 14 -2.24 13.85 2.59
C GLU A 14 -0.72 13.68 2.71
N HIS A 15 0.05 14.35 1.85
CA HIS A 15 1.52 14.36 1.94
C HIS A 15 2.01 14.88 3.29
N ALA A 16 1.55 16.05 3.73
CA ALA A 16 1.97 16.64 5.00
C ALA A 16 1.57 15.75 6.19
N ARG A 17 0.37 15.16 6.14
CA ARG A 17 -0.13 14.23 7.16
C ARG A 17 0.76 13.00 7.31
N TRP A 18 1.10 12.32 6.20
CA TRP A 18 1.93 11.13 6.22
C TRP A 18 3.39 11.44 6.52
N GLN A 19 3.93 12.53 5.95
CA GLN A 19 5.28 12.99 6.27
C GLN A 19 5.45 13.23 7.78
N GLY A 20 4.46 13.91 8.41
CA GLY A 20 4.46 14.11 9.86
C GLY A 20 4.31 12.80 10.65
N ARG A 21 3.46 11.88 10.18
CA ARG A 21 3.26 10.58 10.82
C ARG A 21 4.54 9.74 10.84
N TYR A 22 5.32 9.75 9.76
CA TYR A 22 6.59 9.02 9.68
C TYR A 22 7.78 9.74 10.34
N ALA A 23 7.60 10.93 10.90
CA ALA A 23 8.68 11.68 11.56
C ALA A 23 9.12 11.10 12.92
N VAL A 24 8.37 10.14 13.47
CA VAL A 24 8.71 9.45 14.73
C VAL A 24 9.83 8.42 14.51
N PRO A 25 10.67 8.11 15.53
CA PRO A 25 11.75 7.14 15.38
C PRO A 25 11.28 5.71 15.12
N ASP A 26 10.16 5.32 15.76
CA ASP A 26 9.64 3.95 15.68
C ASP A 26 8.98 3.64 14.32
N TYR A 27 9.04 2.38 13.87
CA TYR A 27 8.29 1.91 12.72
C TYR A 27 6.80 1.80 13.05
N ILE A 28 5.97 2.60 12.38
CA ILE A 28 4.54 2.73 12.70
C ILE A 28 3.77 1.44 12.48
N PHE A 29 4.13 0.75 11.39
CA PHE A 29 3.49 -0.51 10.99
C PHE A 29 4.36 -1.74 11.28
N GLY A 30 5.40 -1.58 12.14
CA GLY A 30 6.37 -2.61 12.42
C GLY A 30 7.36 -2.85 11.27
N GLU A 31 8.25 -3.81 11.49
CA GLU A 31 9.32 -4.16 10.54
C GLU A 31 9.05 -5.47 9.79
N GLU A 32 8.10 -6.27 10.27
CA GLU A 32 7.73 -7.53 9.63
C GLU A 32 6.71 -7.30 8.51
N PRO A 33 6.67 -8.16 7.47
CA PRO A 33 5.75 -8.00 6.37
C PRO A 33 4.30 -8.09 6.84
N ASN A 34 3.40 -7.53 6.06
CA ASN A 34 1.98 -7.75 6.25
C ASN A 34 1.64 -9.25 6.21
N ALA A 35 0.75 -9.69 7.10
CA ALA A 35 0.43 -11.10 7.30
C ALA A 35 -0.21 -11.75 6.05
N PHE A 36 -1.11 -11.04 5.36
CA PHE A 36 -1.68 -11.53 4.10
C PHE A 36 -0.58 -11.71 3.05
N LEU A 37 0.28 -10.71 2.84
CA LEU A 37 1.38 -10.79 1.89
C LEU A 37 2.31 -11.97 2.20
N ALA A 38 2.71 -12.14 3.46
CA ALA A 38 3.57 -13.24 3.89
C ALA A 38 2.95 -14.62 3.63
N ALA A 39 1.64 -14.77 3.82
CA ALA A 39 0.91 -16.00 3.53
C ALA A 39 0.91 -16.36 2.04
N GLN A 40 1.08 -15.38 1.14
CA GLN A 40 1.15 -15.61 -0.31
C GLN A 40 2.58 -15.91 -0.81
N LYS A 41 3.57 -16.14 0.06
CA LYS A 41 4.94 -16.50 -0.33
C LYS A 41 5.01 -17.58 -1.40
N HIS A 42 4.13 -18.57 -1.34
CA HIS A 42 4.08 -19.70 -2.26
C HIS A 42 3.68 -19.34 -3.70
N LEU A 43 3.10 -18.15 -3.92
CA LEU A 43 2.73 -17.62 -5.23
C LEU A 43 3.85 -16.79 -5.87
N LEU A 44 4.86 -16.38 -5.10
CA LEU A 44 5.94 -15.54 -5.59
C LEU A 44 6.82 -16.33 -6.57
N PRO A 45 7.27 -15.71 -7.68
CA PRO A 45 8.25 -16.35 -8.57
C PRO A 45 9.61 -16.44 -7.87
N THR A 46 10.47 -17.37 -8.33
CA THR A 46 11.84 -17.58 -7.81
C THR A 46 12.82 -16.49 -8.24
N GLY A 47 12.39 -15.30 -8.48
CA GLY A 47 13.14 -14.15 -8.96
C GLY A 47 12.23 -13.25 -9.81
N GLY A 48 12.80 -12.21 -10.40
CA GLY A 48 12.05 -11.24 -11.19
C GLY A 48 11.89 -9.91 -10.44
N LYS A 49 11.07 -9.02 -10.99
CA LYS A 49 10.89 -7.66 -10.47
C LYS A 49 9.58 -7.51 -9.71
N ALA A 50 9.65 -6.83 -8.56
CA ALA A 50 8.46 -6.48 -7.79
C ALA A 50 8.33 -4.97 -7.60
N LEU A 51 7.09 -4.49 -7.63
CA LEU A 51 6.73 -3.12 -7.26
C LEU A 51 5.92 -3.14 -5.97
N ALA A 52 6.37 -2.42 -4.95
CA ALA A 52 5.61 -2.14 -3.74
C ALA A 52 5.10 -0.69 -3.80
N VAL A 53 3.77 -0.52 -3.89
CA VAL A 53 3.10 0.76 -4.13
C VAL A 53 2.71 1.42 -2.83
N ALA A 54 3.15 2.67 -2.60
CA ALA A 54 2.94 3.41 -1.36
C ALA A 54 3.37 2.60 -0.13
N ASP A 55 4.58 2.05 -0.20
CA ASP A 55 5.11 1.03 0.72
C ASP A 55 5.55 1.63 2.08
N GLY A 56 5.50 2.94 2.22
CA GLY A 56 5.86 3.64 3.45
C GLY A 56 7.29 3.33 3.89
N GLU A 57 7.44 2.75 5.08
CA GLU A 57 8.71 2.34 5.68
C GLU A 57 9.29 1.05 5.06
N ALA A 58 8.70 0.56 3.97
CA ALA A 58 9.13 -0.54 3.11
C ALA A 58 9.20 -1.93 3.79
N ARG A 59 8.42 -2.20 4.83
CA ARG A 59 8.38 -3.52 5.45
C ARG A 59 8.04 -4.64 4.46
N ASN A 60 7.13 -4.36 3.52
CA ASN A 60 6.72 -5.31 2.48
C ASN A 60 7.76 -5.41 1.37
N GLY A 61 8.29 -4.29 0.88
CA GLY A 61 9.33 -4.26 -0.14
C GLY A 61 10.61 -4.95 0.32
N VAL A 62 11.05 -4.71 1.55
CA VAL A 62 12.22 -5.37 2.15
C VAL A 62 12.00 -6.88 2.25
N TRP A 63 10.81 -7.32 2.69
CA TRP A 63 10.49 -8.74 2.75
C TRP A 63 10.46 -9.39 1.35
N LEU A 64 9.89 -8.73 0.35
CA LEU A 64 9.92 -9.23 -1.04
C LEU A 64 11.35 -9.41 -1.56
N ALA A 65 12.26 -8.47 -1.23
CA ALA A 65 13.68 -8.59 -1.56
C ALA A 65 14.35 -9.77 -0.84
N GLN A 66 13.98 -10.06 0.41
CA GLN A 66 14.42 -11.27 1.12
C GLN A 66 13.90 -12.56 0.48
N GLN A 67 12.81 -12.51 -0.31
CA GLN A 67 12.35 -13.65 -1.10
C GLN A 67 13.08 -13.77 -2.45
N GLY A 68 14.05 -12.89 -2.75
CA GLY A 68 14.90 -12.96 -3.95
C GLY A 68 14.39 -12.12 -5.12
N LEU A 69 13.44 -11.21 -4.91
CA LEU A 69 12.95 -10.31 -5.94
C LEU A 69 13.78 -9.02 -6.04
N ASP A 70 13.92 -8.48 -7.25
CA ASP A 70 14.44 -7.15 -7.51
C ASP A 70 13.30 -6.14 -7.28
N VAL A 71 13.35 -5.41 -6.16
CA VAL A 71 12.23 -4.61 -5.67
C VAL A 71 12.42 -3.13 -5.95
N THR A 72 11.39 -2.51 -6.53
CA THR A 72 11.17 -1.07 -6.53
C THR A 72 10.07 -0.75 -5.50
N SER A 73 10.38 0.05 -4.50
CA SER A 73 9.44 0.54 -3.48
C SER A 73 9.22 2.04 -3.70
N ILE A 74 7.96 2.43 -3.91
CA ILE A 74 7.58 3.83 -4.16
C ILE A 74 6.74 4.36 -3.01
N ASP A 75 7.08 5.54 -2.52
CA ASP A 75 6.31 6.30 -1.52
C ASP A 75 6.65 7.79 -1.62
N PHE A 76 5.70 8.66 -1.32
CA PHE A 76 5.95 10.11 -1.41
C PHE A 76 6.60 10.72 -0.17
N SER A 77 6.67 9.98 0.96
CA SER A 77 7.24 10.48 2.21
C SER A 77 8.76 10.25 2.28
N SER A 78 9.54 11.32 2.31
CA SER A 78 10.98 11.22 2.52
C SER A 78 11.34 10.63 3.90
N ASN A 79 10.56 10.92 4.95
CA ASN A 79 10.77 10.33 6.27
C ASN A 79 10.56 8.81 6.26
N ALA A 80 9.54 8.31 5.52
CA ALA A 80 9.34 6.89 5.33
C ALA A 80 10.51 6.26 4.54
N GLN A 81 10.96 6.92 3.48
CA GLN A 81 12.07 6.44 2.65
C GLN A 81 13.41 6.34 3.42
N ASP A 82 13.66 7.25 4.38
CA ASP A 82 14.85 7.16 5.22
C ASP A 82 14.82 5.92 6.14
N LYS A 83 13.66 5.62 6.72
CA LYS A 83 13.45 4.38 7.49
C LYS A 83 13.49 3.14 6.61
N ALA A 84 12.89 3.18 5.42
CA ALA A 84 12.96 2.10 4.43
C ALA A 84 14.42 1.73 4.10
N ARG A 85 15.27 2.74 3.90
CA ARG A 85 16.70 2.54 3.65
C ARG A 85 17.42 1.90 4.84
N ALA A 86 17.09 2.32 6.06
CA ALA A 86 17.63 1.75 7.28
C ALA A 86 17.18 0.29 7.47
N LEU A 87 15.90 -0.01 7.22
CA LEU A 87 15.36 -1.37 7.31
C LEU A 87 15.99 -2.30 6.28
N ALA A 88 16.08 -1.90 5.01
CA ALA A 88 16.73 -2.70 3.98
C ALA A 88 18.19 -3.05 4.35
N LYS A 89 18.93 -2.03 4.85
CA LYS A 89 20.31 -2.23 5.34
C LYS A 89 20.37 -3.21 6.52
N SER A 90 19.48 -3.10 7.50
CA SER A 90 19.45 -3.99 8.67
C SER A 90 19.14 -5.44 8.30
N ARG A 91 18.33 -5.63 7.27
CA ARG A 91 17.92 -6.96 6.74
C ARG A 91 18.90 -7.51 5.69
N GLY A 92 19.97 -6.77 5.35
CA GLY A 92 21.00 -7.20 4.40
C GLY A 92 20.53 -7.32 2.95
N VAL A 93 19.49 -6.55 2.56
CA VAL A 93 18.97 -6.54 1.19
C VAL A 93 19.10 -5.15 0.56
N ASN A 94 19.06 -5.13 -0.78
CA ASN A 94 19.01 -3.91 -1.56
C ASN A 94 17.64 -3.80 -2.23
N ILE A 95 17.03 -2.62 -2.17
CA ILE A 95 15.81 -2.27 -2.88
C ILE A 95 15.97 -0.90 -3.53
N THR A 96 15.34 -0.70 -4.68
CA THR A 96 15.24 0.63 -5.29
C THR A 96 14.16 1.42 -4.58
N LEU A 97 14.54 2.58 -4.03
CA LEU A 97 13.63 3.48 -3.30
C LEU A 97 13.38 4.72 -4.14
N GLU A 98 12.13 4.98 -4.49
CA GLU A 98 11.72 6.19 -5.22
C GLU A 98 10.76 7.03 -4.38
N CYS A 99 11.19 8.26 -4.03
CA CYS A 99 10.36 9.21 -3.30
C CYS A 99 9.48 9.98 -4.29
N VAL A 100 8.28 9.45 -4.56
CA VAL A 100 7.38 9.94 -5.62
C VAL A 100 5.92 9.82 -5.23
N ASP A 101 5.07 10.67 -5.82
CA ASP A 101 3.63 10.51 -5.75
C ASP A 101 3.18 9.33 -6.63
N VAL A 102 2.56 8.34 -6.00
CA VAL A 102 2.07 7.13 -6.69
C VAL A 102 1.01 7.43 -7.74
N HIS A 103 0.32 8.57 -7.66
CA HIS A 103 -0.68 8.98 -8.66
C HIS A 103 -0.03 9.58 -9.91
N ALA A 104 1.18 10.12 -9.80
CA ALA A 104 1.95 10.72 -10.89
C ALA A 104 3.07 9.81 -11.41
N TRP A 105 3.35 8.68 -10.75
CA TRP A 105 4.40 7.76 -11.18
C TRP A 105 4.07 7.11 -12.53
N PRO A 106 5.03 6.95 -13.45
CA PRO A 106 4.73 6.58 -14.85
C PRO A 106 4.25 5.14 -15.03
N TYR A 107 4.42 4.24 -14.06
CA TYR A 107 4.06 2.81 -14.15
C TYR A 107 4.53 2.18 -15.47
N PRO A 108 5.83 1.88 -15.63
CA PRO A 108 6.41 1.41 -16.89
C PRO A 108 5.75 0.09 -17.33
N GLU A 109 5.31 0.04 -18.59
CA GLU A 109 4.51 -1.05 -19.13
C GLU A 109 5.24 -2.41 -19.07
N ASN A 110 4.54 -3.48 -18.69
CA ASN A 110 5.01 -4.87 -18.70
C ASN A 110 6.39 -5.06 -18.02
N THR A 111 6.62 -4.41 -16.89
CA THR A 111 7.94 -4.38 -16.24
C THR A 111 8.05 -5.31 -15.05
N PHE A 112 6.97 -5.46 -14.26
CA PHE A 112 7.00 -6.17 -12.99
C PHE A 112 6.34 -7.55 -13.08
N ASP A 113 6.95 -8.52 -12.41
CA ASP A 113 6.41 -9.87 -12.23
C ASP A 113 5.41 -9.90 -11.07
N VAL A 114 5.60 -9.03 -10.07
CA VAL A 114 4.74 -8.89 -8.89
C VAL A 114 4.46 -7.41 -8.64
N VAL A 115 3.21 -7.05 -8.34
CA VAL A 115 2.81 -5.73 -7.82
C VAL A 115 2.06 -5.92 -6.52
N VAL A 116 2.42 -5.15 -5.49
CA VAL A 116 1.84 -5.23 -4.16
C VAL A 116 1.29 -3.88 -3.74
N GLU A 117 0.05 -3.87 -3.25
CA GLU A 117 -0.65 -2.70 -2.70
C GLU A 117 -1.29 -3.07 -1.36
N ILE A 118 -0.70 -2.64 -0.23
CA ILE A 118 -1.15 -3.00 1.11
C ILE A 118 -1.53 -1.74 1.91
N PHE A 119 -2.81 -1.61 2.25
CA PHE A 119 -3.38 -0.50 3.04
C PHE A 119 -3.10 0.91 2.51
N THR A 120 -3.14 1.10 1.19
CA THR A 120 -2.84 2.40 0.54
C THR A 120 -4.11 3.21 0.22
N GLN A 121 -5.06 3.21 1.15
CA GLN A 121 -6.41 3.75 0.98
C GLN A 121 -6.49 5.24 1.32
N PHE A 122 -5.66 6.07 0.70
CA PHE A 122 -5.63 7.53 0.85
C PHE A 122 -6.05 8.28 -0.44
N SER A 123 -6.19 7.56 -1.55
CA SER A 123 -6.55 8.14 -2.86
C SER A 123 -8.04 8.51 -2.93
N THR A 124 -8.35 9.58 -3.64
CA THR A 124 -9.73 9.83 -4.11
C THR A 124 -10.17 8.73 -5.09
N PRO A 125 -11.47 8.60 -5.41
CA PRO A 125 -11.94 7.62 -6.39
C PRO A 125 -11.26 7.75 -7.77
N GLU A 126 -11.01 8.98 -8.23
CA GLU A 126 -10.36 9.28 -9.50
C GLU A 126 -8.88 8.88 -9.47
N GLU A 127 -8.14 9.31 -8.44
CA GLU A 127 -6.73 8.97 -8.23
C GLU A 127 -6.54 7.46 -8.09
N ARG A 128 -7.43 6.79 -7.36
CA ARG A 128 -7.40 5.34 -7.19
C ARG A 128 -7.56 4.61 -8.53
N THR A 129 -8.46 5.09 -9.40
CA THR A 129 -8.65 4.51 -10.73
C THR A 129 -7.37 4.61 -11.56
N LEU A 130 -6.72 5.79 -11.58
CA LEU A 130 -5.46 6.00 -12.29
C LEU A 130 -4.33 5.12 -11.74
N LYS A 131 -4.22 5.02 -10.41
CA LYS A 131 -3.23 4.18 -9.74
C LYS A 131 -3.43 2.70 -10.11
N TRP A 132 -4.64 2.17 -10.02
CA TRP A 132 -4.94 0.77 -10.34
C TRP A 132 -4.74 0.45 -11.83
N ASP A 133 -5.14 1.34 -12.74
CA ASP A 133 -4.83 1.20 -14.17
C ASP A 133 -3.31 1.17 -14.41
N GLY A 134 -2.55 1.99 -13.70
CA GLY A 134 -1.09 1.99 -13.72
C GLY A 134 -0.49 0.67 -13.24
N MET A 135 -0.99 0.15 -12.09
CA MET A 135 -0.55 -1.12 -11.53
C MET A 135 -0.81 -2.30 -12.50
N ILE A 136 -1.98 -2.36 -13.12
CA ILE A 136 -2.29 -3.38 -14.13
C ILE A 136 -1.37 -3.22 -15.36
N ARG A 137 -1.16 -1.97 -15.82
CA ARG A 137 -0.31 -1.70 -16.98
C ARG A 137 1.12 -2.16 -16.76
N CYS A 138 1.69 -1.89 -15.58
CA CYS A 138 3.09 -2.21 -15.30
C CYS A 138 3.36 -3.69 -15.00
N LEU A 139 2.33 -4.49 -14.70
CA LEU A 139 2.46 -5.95 -14.63
C LEU A 139 2.78 -6.54 -15.99
N LYS A 140 3.67 -7.51 -16.03
CA LYS A 140 3.90 -8.38 -17.19
C LYS A 140 2.68 -9.28 -17.43
N PRO A 141 2.48 -9.79 -18.66
CA PRO A 141 1.51 -10.88 -18.89
C PRO A 141 1.81 -12.06 -17.94
N GLY A 142 0.78 -12.53 -17.23
CA GLY A 142 0.90 -13.56 -16.19
C GLY A 142 1.44 -13.06 -14.85
N GLY A 143 1.78 -11.77 -14.72
CA GLY A 143 2.27 -11.18 -13.46
C GLY A 143 1.21 -11.18 -12.37
N LEU A 144 1.68 -11.27 -11.12
CA LEU A 144 0.88 -11.40 -9.89
C LEU A 144 0.58 -10.03 -9.28
N LEU A 145 -0.67 -9.78 -8.95
CA LEU A 145 -1.13 -8.65 -8.12
C LEU A 145 -1.58 -9.16 -6.76
N LEU A 146 -1.07 -8.54 -5.69
CA LEU A 146 -1.51 -8.76 -4.31
C LEU A 146 -1.96 -7.43 -3.70
N LEU A 147 -3.20 -7.38 -3.25
CA LEU A 147 -3.78 -6.18 -2.63
C LEU A 147 -4.51 -6.55 -1.35
N GLU A 148 -4.29 -5.78 -0.30
CA GLU A 148 -5.11 -5.80 0.93
C GLU A 148 -5.51 -4.39 1.32
N GLY A 149 -6.75 -4.24 1.77
CA GLY A 149 -7.28 -3.00 2.30
C GLY A 149 -8.42 -3.21 3.28
N TYR A 150 -8.88 -2.12 3.90
CA TYR A 150 -10.02 -2.14 4.81
C TYR A 150 -11.35 -2.06 4.05
N THR A 151 -12.37 -2.77 4.54
CA THR A 151 -13.75 -2.66 4.09
C THR A 151 -14.51 -1.55 4.85
N PRO A 152 -15.69 -1.12 4.39
CA PRO A 152 -16.55 -0.17 5.13
C PRO A 152 -16.87 -0.60 6.58
N LYS A 153 -16.91 -1.89 6.87
CA LYS A 153 -17.12 -2.43 8.22
C LYS A 153 -16.01 -2.01 9.20
N GLN A 154 -14.82 -1.63 8.73
CA GLN A 154 -13.73 -1.12 9.57
C GLN A 154 -14.15 0.08 10.43
N LEU A 155 -15.10 0.89 9.97
CA LEU A 155 -15.61 2.04 10.73
C LEU A 155 -16.27 1.62 12.06
N GLU A 156 -16.77 0.39 12.17
CA GLU A 156 -17.38 -0.14 13.39
C GLU A 156 -16.31 -0.46 14.45
N TYR A 157 -15.13 -0.94 14.03
CA TYR A 157 -14.05 -1.33 14.93
C TYR A 157 -13.24 -0.16 15.49
N LYS A 158 -13.12 0.94 14.74
CA LYS A 158 -12.40 2.17 15.16
C LYS A 158 -10.91 1.93 15.50
N THR A 159 -10.31 0.90 14.96
CA THR A 159 -8.94 0.45 15.23
C THR A 159 -7.90 0.91 14.20
N GLY A 160 -8.27 1.81 13.31
CA GLY A 160 -7.43 2.34 12.24
C GLY A 160 -8.16 2.42 10.89
N GLY A 161 -7.41 2.69 9.83
CA GLY A 161 -7.94 2.89 8.47
C GLY A 161 -8.50 4.29 8.22
N PRO A 162 -8.92 4.57 6.98
CA PRO A 162 -9.56 5.83 6.62
C PRO A 162 -10.93 5.99 7.29
N LYS A 163 -11.32 7.24 7.55
CA LYS A 163 -12.65 7.56 8.08
C LYS A 163 -13.65 7.85 6.96
N GLU A 164 -13.15 8.18 5.79
CA GLU A 164 -13.91 8.48 4.59
C GLU A 164 -14.34 7.16 3.93
N ILE A 165 -15.65 6.93 3.86
CA ILE A 165 -16.21 5.67 3.35
C ILE A 165 -15.83 5.39 1.90
N GLU A 166 -15.65 6.42 1.08
CA GLU A 166 -15.26 6.30 -0.32
C GLU A 166 -13.82 5.78 -0.52
N ARG A 167 -13.00 5.83 0.53
CA ARG A 167 -11.63 5.29 0.53
C ARG A 167 -11.58 3.81 0.90
N LEU A 168 -12.64 3.30 1.54
CA LEU A 168 -12.73 1.90 1.96
C LEU A 168 -13.13 1.01 0.78
N TYR A 169 -12.51 -0.15 0.67
CA TYR A 169 -12.68 -1.02 -0.49
C TYR A 169 -13.90 -1.93 -0.32
N THR A 170 -14.72 -2.01 -1.36
CA THR A 170 -15.79 -2.99 -1.47
C THR A 170 -15.45 -4.02 -2.54
N ARG A 171 -16.04 -5.22 -2.44
CA ARG A 171 -15.90 -6.26 -3.47
C ARG A 171 -16.23 -5.72 -4.87
N SER A 172 -17.36 -5.04 -5.04
CA SER A 172 -17.76 -4.51 -6.34
C SER A 172 -16.79 -3.46 -6.89
N MET A 173 -16.15 -2.68 -6.00
CA MET A 173 -15.13 -1.71 -6.38
C MET A 173 -13.88 -2.42 -6.92
N LEU A 174 -13.41 -3.48 -6.25
CA LEU A 174 -12.26 -4.27 -6.71
C LEU A 174 -12.59 -5.04 -8.00
N GLU A 175 -13.77 -5.69 -8.08
CA GLU A 175 -14.22 -6.38 -9.30
C GLU A 175 -14.22 -5.45 -10.52
N LYS A 176 -14.71 -4.22 -10.37
CA LYS A 176 -14.70 -3.21 -11.43
C LYS A 176 -13.30 -2.70 -11.75
N GLY A 177 -12.51 -2.37 -10.72
CA GLY A 177 -11.16 -1.79 -10.87
C GLY A 177 -10.17 -2.76 -11.53
N PHE A 178 -10.30 -4.04 -11.23
CA PHE A 178 -9.40 -5.09 -11.70
C PHE A 178 -10.02 -6.02 -12.77
N ALA A 179 -11.12 -5.63 -13.39
CA ALA A 179 -11.80 -6.39 -14.45
C ALA A 179 -10.92 -6.70 -15.69
N LYS A 180 -9.81 -5.96 -15.86
CA LYS A 180 -8.83 -6.18 -16.95
C LYS A 180 -7.82 -7.30 -16.65
N LEU A 181 -7.78 -7.84 -15.43
CA LEU A 181 -6.96 -9.00 -15.10
C LEU A 181 -7.54 -10.26 -15.71
N ALA A 182 -6.70 -11.21 -16.11
CA ALA A 182 -7.14 -12.48 -16.69
C ALA A 182 -7.93 -13.32 -15.69
N ARG A 183 -7.55 -13.26 -14.42
CA ARG A 183 -8.26 -13.89 -13.29
C ARG A 183 -7.92 -13.20 -11.99
N PHE A 184 -8.85 -13.22 -11.05
CA PHE A 184 -8.61 -12.79 -9.67
C PHE A 184 -9.56 -13.48 -8.68
N GLU A 185 -9.14 -13.52 -7.43
CA GLU A 185 -9.93 -13.96 -6.28
C GLU A 185 -10.00 -12.81 -5.28
N ILE A 186 -11.18 -12.60 -4.69
CA ILE A 186 -11.41 -11.60 -3.65
C ILE A 186 -11.97 -12.29 -2.41
N LYS A 187 -11.39 -11.98 -1.25
CA LYS A 187 -11.82 -12.50 0.05
C LYS A 187 -12.04 -11.34 1.03
N GLU A 188 -13.18 -11.34 1.70
CA GLU A 188 -13.50 -10.40 2.79
C GLU A 188 -13.60 -11.18 4.10
N TYR A 189 -12.98 -10.64 5.17
CA TYR A 189 -13.01 -11.27 6.49
C TYR A 189 -12.66 -10.31 7.59
N ASP A 190 -12.99 -10.70 8.82
CA ASP A 190 -12.55 -10.02 10.03
C ASP A 190 -11.33 -10.74 10.60
N THR A 191 -10.35 -9.98 11.07
CA THR A 191 -9.11 -10.52 11.65
C THR A 191 -8.63 -9.64 12.80
N HIS A 192 -7.82 -10.19 13.69
CA HIS A 192 -7.12 -9.42 14.69
C HIS A 192 -5.71 -9.08 14.18
N MET A 193 -5.48 -7.80 13.92
CA MET A 193 -4.18 -7.32 13.45
C MET A 193 -3.23 -7.02 14.62
N SER A 194 -1.94 -7.29 14.40
CA SER A 194 -0.85 -6.96 15.32
C SER A 194 0.39 -6.59 14.50
N GLU A 195 0.27 -5.51 13.72
CA GLU A 195 1.28 -5.04 12.76
C GLU A 195 1.72 -3.62 13.13
N GLY A 196 2.51 -3.50 14.21
CA GLY A 196 2.92 -2.21 14.77
C GLY A 196 1.77 -1.43 15.42
N ALA A 197 2.07 -0.23 15.88
CA ALA A 197 1.09 0.63 16.56
C ALA A 197 -0.01 1.16 15.61
N GLY A 198 0.28 1.19 14.32
CA GLY A 198 -0.64 1.70 13.30
C GLY A 198 -1.72 0.70 12.87
N HIS A 199 -1.51 -0.60 13.07
CA HIS A 199 -2.42 -1.69 12.70
C HIS A 199 -2.56 -2.67 13.87
N ALA A 200 -3.33 -2.31 14.89
CA ALA A 200 -3.54 -3.13 16.08
C ALA A 200 -5.03 -3.21 16.45
N GLY A 201 -5.54 -4.43 16.68
CA GLY A 201 -6.92 -4.70 17.07
C GLY A 201 -7.74 -5.38 15.97
N MET A 202 -9.05 -5.46 16.18
CA MET A 202 -9.97 -6.04 15.19
C MET A 202 -9.99 -5.21 13.91
N ALA A 203 -9.95 -5.89 12.78
CA ALA A 203 -9.97 -5.27 11.45
C ALA A 203 -10.92 -6.03 10.52
N ALA A 204 -11.62 -5.28 9.68
CA ALA A 204 -12.42 -5.81 8.57
C ALA A 204 -11.67 -5.53 7.27
N VAL A 205 -11.13 -6.58 6.66
CA VAL A 205 -10.24 -6.49 5.51
C VAL A 205 -10.81 -7.14 4.27
N ILE A 206 -10.27 -6.75 3.13
CA ILE A 206 -10.54 -7.32 1.82
C ILE A 206 -9.23 -7.52 1.09
N ASP A 207 -9.01 -8.74 0.61
CA ASP A 207 -7.85 -9.17 -0.16
C ASP A 207 -8.22 -9.35 -1.62
N LEU A 208 -7.27 -9.08 -2.50
CA LEU A 208 -7.32 -9.49 -3.90
C LEU A 208 -6.01 -10.16 -4.29
N ILE A 209 -6.11 -11.34 -4.89
CA ILE A 209 -5.02 -12.05 -5.57
C ILE A 209 -5.41 -12.11 -7.03
N GLY A 210 -4.60 -11.50 -7.92
CA GLY A 210 -4.94 -11.40 -9.33
C GLY A 210 -3.76 -11.66 -10.25
N TYR A 211 -4.05 -11.98 -11.53
CA TYR A 211 -3.05 -12.22 -12.57
C TYR A 211 -3.43 -11.49 -13.86
N LYS A 212 -2.46 -10.78 -14.44
CA LYS A 212 -2.64 -10.09 -15.73
C LYS A 212 -2.69 -11.05 -16.91
#